data_13158a1d6acfeb6ce33fc48c3ff06e74
#
_entry.id   13158a1d6acfeb6ce33fc48c3ff06e74
#
_cell.length_a   1.000
_cell.length_b   1.000
_cell.length_c   1.000
_cell.angle_alpha   90.00
_cell.angle_beta   90.00
_cell.angle_gamma   90.00
#
_symmetry.space_group_name_H-M   'P 1'
#
loop_
_entity.id
_entity.type
_entity.pdbx_description
1 polymer ?
#
loop_
_entity_poly.entity_id
_entity_poly.type
_entity_poly.pdbx_seq_one_letter_code
_entity_poly.pdbx_strand_id
1 'polypeptide(L)'
;MKYLLDTHTFLWTIMDTSKLSSSVRDIICYGNTDIFVSSITFWEIAIKVQLGKLQFTNFHILHLPNLADQYEFTIHTPSPYDSITYSELEPVEGHRDPFDRMLIHSAIRNNMTMLSCDNWFKKYQAQGLHLLW
;
A
#
# COMPACT_ATOMS: atom_id res chain seq x y z
N MET A 1 -0.61 5.17 -16.02
CA MET A 1 -1.01 4.03 -15.18
C MET A 1 -0.80 4.39 -13.72
N LYS A 2 -1.71 4.02 -12.86
CA LYS A 2 -1.68 4.36 -11.42
C LYS A 2 -1.35 3.12 -10.61
N TYR A 3 -0.42 3.25 -9.68
CA TYR A 3 -0.02 2.16 -8.79
C TYR A 3 -0.25 2.54 -7.33
N LEU A 4 -0.74 1.62 -6.52
CA LEU A 4 -0.86 1.78 -5.07
C LEU A 4 0.09 0.81 -4.38
N LEU A 5 0.94 1.33 -3.51
CA LEU A 5 1.84 0.49 -2.71
C LEU A 5 1.08 -0.14 -1.55
N ASP A 6 1.28 -1.43 -1.30
CA ASP A 6 0.91 -1.97 -0.01
C ASP A 6 1.90 -1.49 1.07
N THR A 7 1.58 -1.70 2.32
CA THR A 7 2.40 -1.21 3.44
C THR A 7 3.81 -1.79 3.41
N HIS A 8 3.98 -3.07 3.11
CA HIS A 8 5.30 -3.70 3.05
C HIS A 8 6.11 -3.17 1.87
N THR A 9 5.50 -3.01 0.70
CA THR A 9 6.16 -2.46 -0.49
C THR A 9 6.65 -1.04 -0.22
N PHE A 10 5.83 -0.20 0.42
CA PHE A 10 6.24 1.14 0.83
C PHE A 10 7.44 1.09 1.79
N LEU A 11 7.37 0.27 2.84
CA LEU A 11 8.45 0.14 3.82
C LEU A 11 9.74 -0.36 3.16
N TRP A 12 9.66 -1.35 2.30
CA TRP A 12 10.85 -1.86 1.60
C TRP A 12 11.44 -0.84 0.64
N THR A 13 10.61 -0.02 0.01
CA THR A 13 11.10 1.06 -0.86
C THR A 13 12.01 2.02 -0.10
N ILE A 14 11.64 2.38 1.13
CA ILE A 14 12.40 3.34 1.94
C ILE A 14 13.50 2.70 2.81
N MET A 15 13.41 1.40 3.12
CA MET A 15 14.33 0.74 4.06
C MET A 15 15.26 -0.26 3.40
N ASP A 16 14.78 -1.05 2.42
CA ASP A 16 15.55 -2.13 1.81
C ASP A 16 14.98 -2.51 0.43
N THR A 17 15.43 -1.82 -0.59
CA THR A 17 14.98 -2.05 -1.97
C THR A 17 15.34 -3.42 -2.52
N SER A 18 16.24 -4.17 -1.88
CA SER A 18 16.59 -5.53 -2.30
C SER A 18 15.43 -6.51 -2.15
N LYS A 19 14.45 -6.18 -1.32
CA LYS A 19 13.24 -6.99 -1.11
C LYS A 19 12.17 -6.81 -2.19
N LEU A 20 12.30 -5.77 -3.01
CA LEU A 20 11.40 -5.53 -4.14
C LEU A 20 11.76 -6.46 -5.31
N SER A 21 10.73 -6.93 -6.03
CA SER A 21 10.97 -7.59 -7.31
C SER A 21 11.62 -6.63 -8.31
N SER A 22 12.26 -7.17 -9.35
CA SER A 22 12.83 -6.33 -10.41
C SER A 22 11.75 -5.47 -11.08
N SER A 23 10.59 -6.05 -11.36
CA SER A 23 9.46 -5.34 -11.98
C SER A 23 8.98 -4.16 -11.15
N VAL A 24 8.77 -4.37 -9.85
CA VAL A 24 8.32 -3.31 -8.93
C VAL A 24 9.40 -2.23 -8.78
N ARG A 25 10.66 -2.65 -8.65
CA ARG A 25 11.79 -1.70 -8.57
C ARG A 25 11.87 -0.83 -9.81
N ASP A 26 11.73 -1.40 -11.00
CA ASP A 26 11.77 -0.66 -12.26
C ASP A 26 10.62 0.35 -12.36
N ILE A 27 9.42 -0.02 -11.93
CA ILE A 27 8.27 0.90 -11.88
C ILE A 27 8.57 2.08 -10.94
N ILE A 28 9.09 1.81 -9.75
CA ILE A 28 9.35 2.84 -8.73
C ILE A 28 10.50 3.76 -9.15
N CYS A 29 11.58 3.20 -9.71
CA CYS A 29 12.81 3.97 -9.98
C CYS A 29 12.82 4.64 -11.35
N TYR A 30 12.18 4.06 -12.34
CA TYR A 30 12.33 4.47 -13.74
C TYR A 30 11.00 4.70 -14.45
N GLY A 31 9.89 4.35 -13.81
CA GLY A 31 8.57 4.51 -14.40
C GLY A 31 8.13 5.98 -14.42
N ASN A 32 7.69 6.47 -15.56
CA ASN A 32 6.97 7.73 -15.63
C ASN A 32 5.49 7.46 -15.31
N THR A 33 5.23 7.11 -14.05
CA THR A 33 3.95 6.59 -13.58
C THR A 33 3.53 7.24 -12.27
N ASP A 34 2.22 7.32 -12.06
CA ASP A 34 1.67 7.84 -10.81
C ASP A 34 1.70 6.75 -9.74
N ILE A 35 2.55 6.93 -8.73
CA ILE A 35 2.66 6.02 -7.60
C ILE A 35 2.01 6.64 -6.38
N PHE A 36 1.14 5.88 -5.75
CA PHE A 36 0.38 6.30 -4.58
C PHE A 36 0.76 5.49 -3.35
N VAL A 37 0.77 6.16 -2.21
CA VAL A 37 0.79 5.54 -0.88
C VAL A 37 -0.44 6.02 -0.12
N SER A 38 -1.16 5.10 0.52
CA SER A 38 -2.38 5.45 1.24
C SER A 38 -2.10 6.10 2.58
N SER A 39 -2.92 7.06 2.98
CA SER A 39 -2.93 7.58 4.35
C SER A 39 -3.18 6.47 5.38
N ILE A 40 -3.88 5.40 4.99
CA ILE A 40 -4.12 4.21 5.82
C ILE A 40 -2.80 3.48 6.13
N THR A 41 -1.87 3.45 5.19
CA THR A 41 -0.53 2.87 5.41
C THR A 41 0.21 3.57 6.57
N PHE A 42 0.16 4.89 6.64
CA PHE A 42 0.79 5.62 7.75
C PHE A 42 0.14 5.31 9.09
N TRP A 43 -1.17 5.16 9.12
CA TRP A 43 -1.90 4.79 10.33
C TRP A 43 -1.55 3.37 10.79
N GLU A 44 -1.51 2.42 9.88
CA GLU A 44 -1.08 1.03 10.17
C GLU A 44 0.33 1.02 10.76
N ILE A 45 1.27 1.74 10.13
CA ILE A 45 2.65 1.86 10.61
C ILE A 45 2.70 2.46 12.01
N ALA A 46 1.94 3.52 12.27
CA ALA A 46 1.87 4.16 13.58
C ALA A 46 1.41 3.19 14.68
N ILE A 47 0.39 2.38 14.38
CA ILE A 47 -0.10 1.36 15.32
C ILE A 47 0.98 0.31 15.58
N LYS A 48 1.66 -0.18 14.55
CA LYS A 48 2.72 -1.18 14.69
C LYS A 48 3.91 -0.65 15.49
N VAL A 49 4.28 0.60 15.31
CA VAL A 49 5.32 1.25 16.12
C VAL A 49 4.87 1.36 17.58
N GLN A 50 3.63 1.78 17.83
CA GLN A 50 3.08 1.88 19.18
C GLN A 50 3.07 0.52 19.91
N LEU A 51 2.79 -0.56 19.20
CA LEU A 51 2.77 -1.91 19.73
C LEU A 51 4.17 -2.56 19.83
N GLY A 52 5.22 -1.87 19.46
CA GLY A 52 6.58 -2.41 19.46
C GLY A 52 6.85 -3.45 18.37
N LYS A 53 5.97 -3.57 17.38
CA LYS A 53 6.10 -4.54 16.26
C LYS A 53 6.96 -4.02 15.11
N LEU A 54 7.25 -2.73 15.08
CA LEU A 54 8.03 -2.08 14.04
C LEU A 54 8.90 -1.00 14.67
N GLN A 55 10.18 -0.97 14.30
CA GLN A 55 11.13 0.05 14.75
C GLN A 55 11.89 0.62 13.56
N PHE A 56 12.13 1.94 13.60
CA PHE A 56 13.00 2.64 12.67
C PHE A 56 14.25 3.12 13.43
N THR A 57 15.43 2.82 12.91
CA THR A 57 16.71 3.19 13.54
C THR A 57 17.33 4.44 12.92
N ASN A 58 17.07 4.68 11.62
CA ASN A 58 17.73 5.74 10.85
C ASN A 58 16.90 7.03 10.75
N PHE A 59 15.62 6.98 11.11
CA PHE A 59 14.73 8.14 11.06
C PHE A 59 13.55 7.94 12.01
N HIS A 60 12.87 9.04 12.32
CA HIS A 60 11.66 9.02 13.14
C HIS A 60 10.41 8.83 12.29
N ILE A 61 9.39 8.15 12.82
CA ILE A 61 8.12 7.89 12.14
C ILE A 61 7.48 9.16 11.54
N LEU A 62 7.63 10.31 12.20
CA LEU A 62 7.08 11.58 11.73
C LEU A 62 7.67 12.04 10.39
N HIS A 63 8.80 11.49 9.97
CA HIS A 63 9.43 11.81 8.69
C HIS A 63 8.85 11.00 7.51
N LEU A 64 8.03 9.98 7.76
CA LEU A 64 7.51 9.11 6.70
C LEU A 64 6.75 9.86 5.61
N PRO A 65 5.86 10.81 5.91
CA PRO A 65 5.20 11.59 4.87
C PRO A 65 6.18 12.38 4.00
N ASN A 66 7.22 12.98 4.59
CA ASN A 66 8.25 13.68 3.84
C ASN A 66 9.07 12.74 2.96
N LEU A 67 9.35 11.52 3.43
CA LEU A 67 10.03 10.51 2.62
C LEU A 67 9.19 10.10 1.42
N ALA A 68 7.87 9.93 1.59
CA ALA A 68 6.97 9.66 0.48
C ALA A 68 7.01 10.79 -0.57
N ASP A 69 7.03 12.04 -0.11
CA ASP A 69 7.14 13.22 -0.98
C ASP A 69 8.49 13.25 -1.74
N GLN A 70 9.59 12.93 -1.06
CA GLN A 70 10.92 12.84 -1.69
C GLN A 70 11.00 11.76 -2.78
N TYR A 71 10.22 10.69 -2.64
CA TYR A 71 10.07 9.67 -3.66
C TYR A 71 9.05 10.05 -4.75
N GLU A 72 8.50 11.25 -4.68
CA GLU A 72 7.46 11.74 -5.59
C GLU A 72 6.18 10.89 -5.56
N PHE A 73 5.89 10.24 -4.43
CA PHE A 73 4.66 9.49 -4.24
C PHE A 73 3.50 10.42 -3.87
N THR A 74 2.36 10.20 -4.50
CA THR A 74 1.14 10.92 -4.16
C THR A 74 0.44 10.23 -2.99
N ILE A 75 0.00 11.01 -1.99
CA ILE A 75 -0.77 10.47 -0.87
C ILE A 75 -2.22 10.27 -1.33
N HIS A 76 -2.68 9.03 -1.29
CA HIS A 76 -4.09 8.69 -1.49
C HIS A 76 -4.81 8.64 -0.15
N THR A 77 -5.78 9.50 0.03
CA THR A 77 -6.65 9.46 1.21
C THR A 77 -8.02 8.91 0.79
N PRO A 78 -8.46 7.77 1.35
CA PRO A 78 -9.77 7.23 1.05
C PRO A 78 -10.86 8.27 1.28
N SER A 79 -11.73 8.43 0.29
CA SER A 79 -12.88 9.33 0.37
C SER A 79 -13.95 8.76 1.31
N PRO A 80 -14.95 9.57 1.72
CA PRO A 80 -16.12 9.04 2.43
C PRO A 80 -16.80 7.89 1.67
N TYR A 81 -16.84 7.97 0.33
CA TYR A 81 -17.41 6.90 -0.49
C TYR A 81 -16.54 5.64 -0.50
N ASP A 82 -15.20 5.78 -0.53
CA ASP A 82 -14.32 4.62 -0.38
C ASP A 82 -14.56 3.95 0.98
N SER A 83 -14.75 4.74 2.02
CA SER A 83 -14.97 4.23 3.37
C SER A 83 -16.31 3.50 3.50
N ILE A 84 -17.40 4.08 3.03
CA ILE A 84 -18.74 3.49 3.19
C ILE A 84 -18.94 2.27 2.26
N THR A 85 -18.42 2.32 1.04
CA THR A 85 -18.53 1.22 0.07
C THR A 85 -17.57 0.07 0.37
N TYR A 86 -16.70 0.19 1.37
CA TYR A 86 -15.92 -0.93 1.89
C TYR A 86 -16.82 -2.13 2.23
N SER A 87 -18.07 -1.89 2.63
CA SER A 87 -19.06 -2.95 2.88
C SER A 87 -19.37 -3.82 1.65
N GLU A 88 -19.07 -3.34 0.45
CA GLU A 88 -19.28 -4.07 -0.80
C GLU A 88 -18.12 -5.01 -1.15
N LEU A 89 -16.96 -4.85 -0.50
CA LEU A 89 -15.85 -5.77 -0.69
C LEU A 89 -16.19 -7.12 -0.09
N GLU A 90 -16.27 -8.15 -0.91
CA GLU A 90 -16.68 -9.49 -0.47
C GLU A 90 -15.66 -10.06 0.54
N PRO A 91 -16.14 -10.71 1.62
CA PRO A 91 -15.26 -11.39 2.55
C PRO A 91 -14.42 -12.46 1.87
N VAL A 92 -13.17 -12.60 2.31
CA VAL A 92 -12.28 -13.71 1.94
C VAL A 92 -11.99 -14.48 3.22
N GLU A 93 -12.32 -15.77 3.23
CA GLU A 93 -12.11 -16.61 4.40
C GLU A 93 -10.63 -16.61 4.82
N GLY A 94 -10.38 -16.37 6.10
CA GLY A 94 -9.03 -16.31 6.66
C GLY A 94 -8.32 -14.98 6.54
N HIS A 95 -8.86 -14.02 5.78
CA HIS A 95 -8.26 -12.70 5.62
C HIS A 95 -9.21 -11.60 6.13
N ARG A 96 -8.90 -11.04 7.30
CA ARG A 96 -9.74 -10.06 7.99
C ARG A 96 -9.03 -8.74 8.28
N ASP A 97 -7.76 -8.60 7.89
CA ASP A 97 -7.00 -7.39 8.16
C ASP A 97 -7.67 -6.17 7.51
N PRO A 98 -8.20 -5.22 8.29
CA PRO A 98 -8.94 -4.09 7.76
C PRO A 98 -8.03 -3.11 7.00
N PHE A 99 -6.74 -3.03 7.33
CA PHE A 99 -5.80 -2.16 6.61
C PHE A 99 -5.58 -2.68 5.21
N ASP A 100 -5.21 -3.96 5.06
CA ASP A 100 -5.06 -4.61 3.76
C ASP A 100 -6.33 -4.51 2.92
N ARG A 101 -7.48 -4.82 3.53
CA ARG A 101 -8.76 -4.81 2.83
C ARG A 101 -9.16 -3.40 2.39
N MET A 102 -8.85 -2.35 3.15
CA MET A 102 -9.08 -0.97 2.73
C MET A 102 -8.16 -0.55 1.58
N LEU A 103 -6.89 -0.98 1.61
CA LEU A 103 -5.97 -0.73 0.49
C LEU A 103 -6.48 -1.41 -0.79
N ILE A 104 -6.89 -2.66 -0.70
CA ILE A 104 -7.46 -3.44 -1.81
C ILE A 104 -8.70 -2.74 -2.36
N HIS A 105 -9.64 -2.36 -1.49
CA HIS A 105 -10.87 -1.69 -1.89
C HIS A 105 -10.59 -0.35 -2.58
N SER A 106 -9.67 0.44 -2.03
CA SER A 106 -9.24 1.71 -2.63
C SER A 106 -8.64 1.51 -4.02
N ALA A 107 -7.79 0.48 -4.19
CA ALA A 107 -7.19 0.17 -5.49
C ALA A 107 -8.26 -0.19 -6.53
N ILE A 108 -9.22 -1.04 -6.17
CA ILE A 108 -10.32 -1.44 -7.06
C ILE A 108 -11.13 -0.21 -7.46
N ARG A 109 -11.60 0.57 -6.49
CA ARG A 109 -12.47 1.72 -6.74
C ARG A 109 -11.81 2.82 -7.57
N ASN A 110 -10.52 3.02 -7.41
CA ASN A 110 -9.78 4.09 -8.07
C ASN A 110 -8.99 3.60 -9.28
N ASN A 111 -9.21 2.36 -9.71
CA ASN A 111 -8.57 1.73 -10.86
C ASN A 111 -7.04 1.82 -10.78
N MET A 112 -6.49 1.47 -9.62
CA MET A 112 -5.04 1.41 -9.38
C MET A 112 -4.57 -0.04 -9.38
N THR A 113 -3.37 -0.28 -9.90
CA THR A 113 -2.70 -1.57 -9.76
C THR A 113 -1.97 -1.61 -8.42
N MET A 114 -2.27 -2.61 -7.60
CA MET A 114 -1.59 -2.83 -6.32
C MET A 114 -0.21 -3.44 -6.55
N LEU A 115 0.82 -2.86 -5.95
CA LEU A 115 2.16 -3.44 -5.90
C LEU A 115 2.32 -4.18 -4.57
N SER A 116 2.22 -5.51 -4.60
CA SER A 116 2.29 -6.36 -3.42
C SER A 116 2.68 -7.78 -3.76
N CYS A 117 3.51 -8.40 -2.89
CA CYS A 117 3.83 -9.82 -2.95
C CYS A 117 2.95 -10.68 -2.03
N ASP A 118 2.03 -10.07 -1.31
CA ASP A 118 1.18 -10.80 -0.37
C ASP A 118 0.22 -11.74 -1.10
N ASN A 119 0.27 -13.02 -0.75
CA ASN A 119 -0.57 -14.05 -1.38
C ASN A 119 -2.07 -13.84 -1.11
N TRP A 120 -2.44 -13.19 0.01
CA TRP A 120 -3.83 -12.88 0.29
C TRP A 120 -4.44 -11.95 -0.76
N PHE A 121 -3.67 -11.02 -1.30
CA PHE A 121 -4.14 -10.05 -2.29
C PHE A 121 -4.58 -10.72 -3.59
N LYS A 122 -3.97 -11.86 -3.94
CA LYS A 122 -4.36 -12.66 -5.11
C LYS A 122 -5.83 -13.10 -5.07
N LYS A 123 -6.36 -13.32 -3.85
CA LYS A 123 -7.75 -13.74 -3.65
C LYS A 123 -8.77 -12.66 -4.08
N TYR A 124 -8.33 -11.41 -4.16
CA TYR A 124 -9.19 -10.29 -4.54
C TYR A 124 -9.15 -9.96 -6.03
N GLN A 125 -8.33 -10.64 -6.81
CA GLN A 125 -8.30 -10.45 -8.26
C GLN A 125 -9.65 -10.82 -8.91
N ALA A 126 -10.35 -11.79 -8.34
CA ALA A 126 -11.72 -12.14 -8.75
C ALA A 126 -12.72 -11.01 -8.53
N GLN A 127 -12.42 -10.06 -7.64
CA GLN A 127 -13.24 -8.88 -7.34
C GLN A 127 -12.77 -7.64 -8.10
N GLY A 128 -11.82 -7.76 -9.02
CA GLY A 128 -11.35 -6.68 -9.86
C GLY A 128 -10.02 -6.04 -9.43
N LEU A 129 -9.31 -6.60 -8.44
CA LEU A 129 -7.99 -6.10 -8.07
C LEU A 129 -6.98 -6.41 -9.18
N HIS A 130 -6.31 -5.37 -9.68
CA HIS A 130 -5.10 -5.54 -10.47
C HIS A 130 -3.89 -5.62 -9.54
N LEU A 131 -3.08 -6.67 -9.69
CA LEU A 131 -1.95 -6.97 -8.81
C LEU A 131 -0.70 -7.22 -9.62
N LEU A 132 0.43 -6.69 -9.14
CA LEU A 132 1.73 -6.88 -9.76
C LEU A 132 2.83 -7.00 -8.69
N TRP A 133 3.76 -7.93 -8.97
CA TRP A 133 4.97 -8.09 -8.17
C TRP A 133 6.17 -8.52 -9.01
#